data_f1ea5c480ec71d542473ee01bb3e5458
#
_entry.id   f1ea5c480ec71d542473ee01bb3e5458
#
_cell.length_a   1.000
_cell.length_b   1.000
_cell.length_c   1.000
_cell.angle_alpha   90.00
_cell.angle_beta   90.00
_cell.angle_gamma   90.00
#
_symmetry.space_group_name_H-M   'P 1'
#
loop_
_entity.id
_entity.type
_entity.pdbx_description
1 polymer ?
#
loop_
_entity_poly.entity_id
_entity_poly.type
_entity_poly.pdbx_seq_one_letter_code
_entity_poly.pdbx_strand_id
1 'polypeptide(L)'
;MKKLVVKCCVFLFFVSYLSSYGQYTEVINSNKPGFSESPYSVGKGIYQFESNLFFRNTYIEPTFSRPQSLGFDLLFRTSFFLEKLELNLQTSYQRDKIAFKNIFTSHYFSSGLSKLTLGAKYLVYEQEYDDKSKEVRSWKKRHAFDYKRLIPSVAIYVGMNTDFVSEIYKTRSISPKIGVLLQQNLSTKTNVVTNIFYDRLGTDFSEFSYIITGTYNFTDRWSTFIENQTIFQKTQNNINLGTGLAFLYNNNIQLNSSARFLVEGETTGFYAGFGVSFRIDKHKDTFKVLDDKGREIKETPISKYDKKQGGFFNRFFSIFKKKDKNRGTRPKRSRKKKN
;
A
#
# COMPACT_ATOMS: atom_id res chain seq x y z
N MET A 1 -13.96 -14.20 33.18
CA MET A 1 -14.23 -13.75 31.81
C MET A 1 -14.97 -12.42 31.72
N LYS A 2 -16.13 -12.19 32.34
CA LYS A 2 -16.89 -10.92 32.25
C LYS A 2 -16.08 -9.66 32.65
N LYS A 3 -15.28 -9.71 33.71
CA LYS A 3 -14.44 -8.57 34.15
C LYS A 3 -13.30 -8.22 33.19
N LEU A 4 -12.78 -9.19 32.42
CA LEU A 4 -11.74 -8.97 31.39
C LEU A 4 -12.35 -8.29 30.17
N VAL A 5 -13.52 -8.73 29.74
CA VAL A 5 -14.25 -8.14 28.60
C VAL A 5 -14.59 -6.67 28.87
N VAL A 6 -15.09 -6.36 30.10
CA VAL A 6 -15.37 -4.97 30.49
C VAL A 6 -14.12 -4.11 30.49
N LYS A 7 -12.98 -4.61 31.01
CA LYS A 7 -11.70 -3.85 30.95
C LYS A 7 -11.23 -3.63 29.51
N CYS A 8 -11.36 -4.61 28.61
CA CYS A 8 -11.06 -4.44 27.19
C CYS A 8 -12.00 -3.44 26.52
N CYS A 9 -13.30 -3.47 26.81
CA CYS A 9 -14.25 -2.50 26.26
C CYS A 9 -13.96 -1.07 26.76
N VAL A 10 -13.63 -0.89 28.04
CA VAL A 10 -13.25 0.41 28.61
C VAL A 10 -11.94 0.91 27.99
N PHE A 11 -10.95 0.04 27.80
CA PHE A 11 -9.69 0.39 27.13
C PHE A 11 -9.93 0.80 25.67
N LEU A 12 -10.75 0.07 24.92
CA LEU A 12 -11.16 0.41 23.56
C LEU A 12 -11.90 1.76 23.50
N PHE A 13 -12.73 2.06 24.51
CA PHE A 13 -13.45 3.33 24.58
C PHE A 13 -12.50 4.51 24.87
N PHE A 14 -11.46 4.33 25.68
CA PHE A 14 -10.43 5.35 25.90
C PHE A 14 -9.55 5.61 24.68
N VAL A 15 -9.25 4.58 23.89
CA VAL A 15 -8.47 4.71 22.65
C VAL A 15 -9.23 5.51 21.56
N SER A 16 -10.58 5.48 21.59
CA SER A 16 -11.40 6.20 20.62
C SER A 16 -11.47 7.73 20.84
N TYR A 17 -11.02 8.23 22.00
CA TYR A 17 -10.98 9.67 22.30
C TYR A 17 -9.70 10.38 21.84
N LEU A 18 -8.74 9.68 21.23
CA LEU A 18 -7.55 10.32 20.68
C LEU A 18 -7.96 11.13 19.44
N SER A 19 -7.84 12.46 19.54
CA SER A 19 -8.10 13.38 18.42
C SER A 19 -7.36 12.93 17.18
N SER A 20 -8.10 12.57 16.16
CA SER A 20 -7.57 12.08 14.90
C SER A 20 -7.31 13.27 13.99
N TYR A 21 -6.06 13.72 13.88
CA TYR A 21 -5.65 14.62 12.80
C TYR A 21 -5.46 13.80 11.53
N GLY A 22 -5.91 14.33 10.40
CA GLY A 22 -5.92 13.64 9.13
C GLY A 22 -4.53 13.31 8.61
N GLN A 23 -4.34 12.08 8.10
CA GLN A 23 -3.12 11.61 7.44
C GLN A 23 -3.23 11.67 5.92
N TYR A 24 -4.02 12.60 5.40
CA TYR A 24 -4.10 12.78 3.97
C TYR A 24 -2.73 13.15 3.40
N THR A 25 -2.27 12.38 2.42
CA THR A 25 -1.07 12.70 1.64
C THR A 25 -1.49 13.13 0.24
N GLU A 26 -1.00 14.26 -0.24
CA GLU A 26 -1.28 14.77 -1.59
C GLU A 26 -0.78 13.81 -2.68
N VAL A 27 0.28 13.07 -2.40
CA VAL A 27 0.89 12.09 -3.29
C VAL A 27 0.57 10.67 -2.81
N ILE A 28 0.39 9.74 -3.76
CA ILE A 28 0.15 8.33 -3.47
C ILE A 28 1.24 7.74 -2.58
N ASN A 29 0.84 7.09 -1.48
CA ASN A 29 1.72 6.32 -0.61
C ASN A 29 1.54 4.83 -0.89
N SER A 30 2.32 4.30 -1.84
CA SER A 30 2.27 2.90 -2.24
C SER A 30 3.20 2.04 -1.39
N ASN A 31 2.74 0.84 -0.99
CA ASN A 31 3.58 -0.19 -0.37
C ASN A 31 4.47 -0.90 -1.41
N LYS A 32 4.09 -0.81 -2.71
CA LYS A 32 4.89 -1.38 -3.80
C LYS A 32 5.99 -0.40 -4.24
N PRO A 33 7.14 -0.89 -4.69
CA PRO A 33 7.45 -2.27 -5.14
C PRO A 33 7.96 -3.21 -4.04
N GLY A 34 8.09 -2.77 -2.79
CA GLY A 34 8.52 -3.59 -1.66
C GLY A 34 7.49 -4.64 -1.23
N PHE A 35 7.87 -5.47 -0.26
CA PHE A 35 6.96 -6.32 0.51
C PHE A 35 6.60 -5.70 1.85
N SER A 36 7.32 -4.66 2.26
CA SER A 36 7.03 -3.91 3.48
C SER A 36 5.77 -3.07 3.33
N GLU A 37 5.06 -2.91 4.43
CA GLU A 37 3.89 -2.06 4.54
C GLU A 37 4.20 -0.85 5.42
N SER A 38 3.85 0.34 4.95
CA SER A 38 3.94 1.56 5.75
C SER A 38 2.91 1.56 6.88
N PRO A 39 3.24 2.05 8.09
CA PRO A 39 2.28 2.20 9.19
C PRO A 39 1.18 3.23 8.88
N TYR A 40 1.43 4.16 7.96
CA TYR A 40 0.49 5.21 7.63
C TYR A 40 -0.70 4.68 6.83
N SER A 41 -1.87 5.20 7.15
CA SER A 41 -3.12 4.93 6.42
C SER A 41 -3.17 5.73 5.11
N VAL A 42 -3.94 5.26 4.13
CA VAL A 42 -4.18 6.01 2.88
C VAL A 42 -5.06 7.25 3.08
N GLY A 43 -5.71 7.39 4.24
CA GLY A 43 -6.61 8.50 4.54
C GLY A 43 -8.06 8.25 4.12
N LYS A 44 -8.97 9.01 4.73
CA LYS A 44 -10.42 8.86 4.53
C LYS A 44 -10.85 9.29 3.13
N GLY A 45 -11.70 8.47 2.50
CA GLY A 45 -12.22 8.73 1.16
C GLY A 45 -11.26 8.38 0.04
N ILE A 46 -10.15 7.70 0.33
CA ILE A 46 -9.18 7.24 -0.65
C ILE A 46 -9.38 5.75 -0.92
N TYR A 47 -9.34 5.40 -2.21
CA TYR A 47 -9.37 4.02 -2.69
C TYR A 47 -8.11 3.79 -3.51
N GLN A 48 -7.21 2.94 -3.01
CA GLN A 48 -5.91 2.68 -3.62
C GLN A 48 -5.82 1.22 -4.05
N PHE A 49 -5.37 1.02 -5.28
CA PHE A 49 -5.13 -0.28 -5.88
C PHE A 49 -3.65 -0.40 -6.24
N GLU A 50 -3.01 -1.43 -5.79
CA GLU A 50 -1.60 -1.71 -6.05
C GLU A 50 -1.49 -3.07 -6.70
N SER A 51 -1.15 -3.09 -7.96
CA SER A 51 -1.00 -4.32 -8.75
C SER A 51 0.47 -4.63 -8.98
N ASN A 52 0.79 -5.92 -9.09
CA ASN A 52 2.12 -6.38 -9.40
C ASN A 52 2.06 -7.69 -10.19
N LEU A 53 2.61 -7.69 -11.39
CA LEU A 53 2.87 -8.88 -12.17
C LEU A 53 4.25 -9.40 -11.79
N PHE A 54 4.37 -10.67 -11.43
CA PHE A 54 5.64 -11.21 -10.99
C PHE A 54 6.00 -12.53 -11.69
N PHE A 55 7.28 -12.72 -11.82
CA PHE A 55 7.90 -13.98 -12.22
C PHE A 55 8.84 -14.43 -11.11
N ARG A 56 8.72 -15.69 -10.71
CA ARG A 56 9.59 -16.33 -9.72
C ARG A 56 10.17 -17.61 -10.31
N ASN A 57 11.46 -17.83 -10.11
CA ASN A 57 12.15 -19.03 -10.51
C ASN A 57 13.04 -19.47 -9.35
N THR A 58 12.83 -20.68 -8.86
CA THR A 58 13.58 -21.25 -7.74
C THR A 58 14.30 -22.50 -8.23
N TYR A 59 15.53 -22.71 -7.80
CA TYR A 59 16.33 -23.88 -8.11
C TYR A 59 16.44 -24.77 -6.87
N ILE A 60 16.01 -26.03 -6.98
CA ILE A 60 16.05 -27.02 -5.89
C ILE A 60 17.18 -27.99 -6.19
N GLU A 61 18.29 -27.84 -5.47
CA GLU A 61 19.52 -28.64 -5.72
C GLU A 61 19.32 -30.13 -5.62
N PRO A 62 18.71 -30.70 -4.58
CA PRO A 62 18.66 -32.18 -4.45
C PRO A 62 17.91 -32.86 -5.59
N THR A 63 16.89 -32.18 -6.15
CA THR A 63 16.07 -32.72 -7.23
C THR A 63 16.39 -32.14 -8.60
N PHE A 64 17.29 -31.15 -8.65
CA PHE A 64 17.59 -30.35 -9.84
C PHE A 64 16.30 -29.82 -10.54
N SER A 65 15.24 -29.69 -9.80
CA SER A 65 13.99 -29.12 -10.32
C SER A 65 14.07 -27.59 -10.36
N ARG A 66 13.36 -26.99 -11.30
CA ARG A 66 13.27 -25.54 -11.46
C ARG A 66 11.80 -25.14 -11.47
N PRO A 67 11.14 -25.06 -10.32
CA PRO A 67 9.79 -24.55 -10.27
C PRO A 67 9.76 -23.08 -10.70
N GLN A 68 8.81 -22.73 -11.55
CA GLN A 68 8.61 -21.39 -12.05
C GLN A 68 7.17 -20.97 -11.78
N SER A 69 7.01 -19.77 -11.31
CA SER A 69 5.71 -19.19 -11.03
C SER A 69 5.57 -17.87 -11.78
N LEU A 70 4.48 -17.71 -12.49
CA LEU A 70 4.04 -16.43 -13.04
C LEU A 70 2.75 -16.05 -12.34
N GLY A 71 2.68 -14.86 -11.75
CA GLY A 71 1.52 -14.47 -10.98
C GLY A 71 1.22 -12.98 -11.05
N PHE A 72 0.04 -12.67 -10.52
CA PHE A 72 -0.49 -11.32 -10.41
C PHE A 72 -0.98 -11.10 -8.98
N ASP A 73 -0.42 -10.09 -8.31
CA ASP A 73 -0.83 -9.64 -6.99
C ASP A 73 -1.67 -8.38 -7.12
N LEU A 74 -2.72 -8.30 -6.32
CA LEU A 74 -3.54 -7.11 -6.17
C LEU A 74 -3.71 -6.81 -4.68
N LEU A 75 -3.38 -5.60 -4.27
CA LEU A 75 -3.63 -5.06 -2.95
C LEU A 75 -4.58 -3.87 -3.08
N PHE A 76 -5.75 -4.00 -2.48
CA PHE A 76 -6.71 -2.91 -2.33
C PHE A 76 -6.62 -2.34 -0.93
N ARG A 77 -6.55 -1.00 -0.82
CA ARG A 77 -6.43 -0.28 0.46
C ARG A 77 -7.45 0.85 0.49
N THR A 78 -8.08 1.02 1.63
CA THR A 78 -9.05 2.10 1.83
C THR A 78 -9.24 2.43 3.31
N SER A 79 -9.71 3.62 3.60
CA SER A 79 -10.09 4.05 4.94
C SER A 79 -11.49 4.66 4.91
N PHE A 80 -12.43 4.06 5.63
CA PHE A 80 -13.83 4.50 5.62
C PHE A 80 -14.23 5.26 6.88
N PHE A 81 -13.88 4.74 8.05
CA PHE A 81 -14.44 5.23 9.31
C PHE A 81 -13.52 6.21 10.02
N LEU A 82 -12.26 5.85 10.18
CA LEU A 82 -11.24 6.61 10.88
C LEU A 82 -10.06 6.85 9.95
N GLU A 83 -9.46 8.02 10.01
CA GLU A 83 -8.30 8.36 9.19
C GLU A 83 -7.08 7.48 9.50
N LYS A 84 -6.95 7.05 10.76
CA LYS A 84 -5.87 6.18 11.23
C LYS A 84 -6.13 4.68 11.01
N LEU A 85 -7.36 4.30 10.61
CA LEU A 85 -7.74 2.91 10.36
C LEU A 85 -7.82 2.65 8.86
N GLU A 86 -6.96 1.78 8.37
CA GLU A 86 -6.95 1.31 6.98
C GLU A 86 -7.46 -0.13 6.92
N LEU A 87 -8.33 -0.39 5.97
CA LEU A 87 -8.75 -1.73 5.59
C LEU A 87 -8.02 -2.13 4.32
N ASN A 88 -7.55 -3.35 4.26
CA ASN A 88 -6.89 -3.88 3.08
C ASN A 88 -7.42 -5.25 2.67
N LEU A 89 -7.37 -5.52 1.37
CA LEU A 89 -7.67 -6.79 0.75
C LEU A 89 -6.50 -7.15 -0.15
N GLN A 90 -5.80 -8.22 0.18
CA GLN A 90 -4.71 -8.75 -0.63
C GLN A 90 -5.15 -10.03 -1.32
N THR A 91 -4.98 -10.08 -2.63
CA THR A 91 -5.25 -11.27 -3.43
C THR A 91 -4.09 -11.55 -4.36
N SER A 92 -3.81 -12.83 -4.62
CA SER A 92 -2.77 -13.27 -5.53
C SER A 92 -3.29 -14.42 -6.38
N TYR A 93 -3.14 -14.29 -7.69
CA TYR A 93 -3.37 -15.35 -8.66
C TYR A 93 -2.05 -15.77 -9.28
N GLN A 94 -1.76 -17.05 -9.32
CA GLN A 94 -0.51 -17.53 -9.92
C GLN A 94 -0.71 -18.80 -10.73
N ARG A 95 0.22 -18.99 -11.65
CA ARG A 95 0.38 -20.20 -12.45
C ARG A 95 1.78 -20.74 -12.19
N ASP A 96 1.83 -21.93 -11.63
CA ASP A 96 3.06 -22.63 -11.28
C ASP A 96 3.37 -23.72 -12.30
N LYS A 97 4.62 -23.75 -12.73
CA LYS A 97 5.19 -24.86 -13.48
C LYS A 97 6.05 -25.67 -12.52
N ILE A 98 5.62 -26.85 -12.18
CA ILE A 98 6.35 -27.76 -11.31
C ILE A 98 7.04 -28.79 -12.19
N ALA A 99 8.37 -28.84 -12.14
CA ALA A 99 9.18 -29.78 -12.91
C ALA A 99 9.70 -30.87 -11.99
N PHE A 100 9.54 -32.12 -12.44
CA PHE A 100 10.15 -33.26 -11.78
C PHE A 100 11.34 -33.71 -12.60
N LYS A 101 12.46 -33.96 -11.95
CA LYS A 101 13.61 -34.58 -12.59
C LYS A 101 13.61 -36.06 -12.23
N ASN A 102 12.81 -36.83 -12.93
CA ASN A 102 12.92 -38.27 -13.00
C ASN A 102 13.58 -38.68 -14.33
N ILE A 103 13.72 -39.99 -14.57
CA ILE A 103 14.24 -40.58 -15.82
C ILE A 103 13.55 -39.98 -17.07
N PHE A 104 12.33 -39.48 -16.91
CA PHE A 104 11.59 -38.71 -17.92
C PHE A 104 11.37 -37.31 -17.38
N THR A 105 11.82 -36.30 -18.13
CA THR A 105 11.58 -34.87 -17.79
C THR A 105 10.09 -34.58 -17.92
N SER A 106 9.36 -34.63 -16.81
CA SER A 106 7.94 -34.30 -16.77
C SER A 106 7.75 -32.98 -16.01
N HIS A 107 6.76 -32.23 -16.43
CA HIS A 107 6.30 -31.04 -15.71
C HIS A 107 4.79 -30.96 -15.78
N TYR A 108 4.17 -30.39 -14.77
CA TYR A 108 2.77 -30.06 -14.81
C TYR A 108 2.54 -28.60 -14.43
N PHE A 109 1.43 -28.05 -14.88
CA PHE A 109 1.00 -26.70 -14.58
C PHE A 109 -0.15 -26.74 -13.58
N SER A 110 -0.04 -25.86 -12.60
CA SER A 110 -1.10 -25.58 -11.66
C SER A 110 -1.41 -24.09 -11.70
N SER A 111 -2.67 -23.73 -11.67
CA SER A 111 -3.05 -22.31 -11.67
C SER A 111 -4.26 -22.06 -10.81
N GLY A 112 -4.30 -20.90 -10.20
CA GLY A 112 -5.44 -20.49 -9.42
C GLY A 112 -5.18 -19.34 -8.46
N LEU A 113 -6.19 -19.01 -7.69
CA LEU A 113 -6.10 -18.04 -6.61
C LEU A 113 -5.26 -18.64 -5.49
N SER A 114 -4.08 -18.08 -5.23
CA SER A 114 -3.13 -18.61 -4.24
C SER A 114 -3.25 -17.94 -2.88
N LYS A 115 -3.77 -16.71 -2.84
CA LYS A 115 -3.90 -15.96 -1.59
C LYS A 115 -5.12 -15.05 -1.62
N LEU A 116 -5.84 -15.01 -0.51
CA LEU A 116 -6.90 -14.04 -0.24
C LEU A 116 -6.85 -13.69 1.24
N THR A 117 -6.36 -12.50 1.56
CA THR A 117 -6.19 -12.00 2.93
C THR A 117 -6.99 -10.73 3.10
N LEU A 118 -7.81 -10.67 4.13
CA LEU A 118 -8.49 -9.48 4.62
C LEU A 118 -7.72 -8.94 5.81
N GLY A 119 -7.42 -7.66 5.84
CA GLY A 119 -6.66 -7.05 6.91
C GLY A 119 -7.16 -5.67 7.30
N ALA A 120 -6.79 -5.29 8.51
CA ALA A 120 -6.99 -3.95 9.05
C ALA A 120 -5.69 -3.50 9.71
N LYS A 121 -5.33 -2.25 9.50
CA LYS A 121 -4.16 -1.62 10.07
C LYS A 121 -4.60 -0.36 10.82
N TYR A 122 -4.13 -0.22 12.04
CA TYR A 122 -4.40 0.95 12.86
C TYR A 122 -3.10 1.63 13.30
N LEU A 123 -2.96 2.91 12.97
CA LEU A 123 -1.83 3.73 13.41
C LEU A 123 -2.02 4.10 14.89
N VAL A 124 -1.16 3.52 15.74
CA VAL A 124 -1.19 3.72 17.19
C VAL A 124 -0.42 4.98 17.60
N TYR A 125 0.76 5.14 17.03
CA TYR A 125 1.64 6.26 17.34
C TYR A 125 2.21 6.85 16.05
N GLU A 126 2.11 8.14 15.92
CA GLU A 126 2.70 8.93 14.86
C GLU A 126 3.74 9.87 15.41
N GLN A 127 4.95 9.79 14.87
CA GLN A 127 6.03 10.68 15.29
C GLN A 127 5.93 12.01 14.58
N GLU A 128 5.82 13.09 15.36
CA GLU A 128 5.88 14.46 14.87
C GLU A 128 7.33 14.94 14.85
N TYR A 129 7.69 15.67 13.80
CA TYR A 129 9.03 16.21 13.60
C TYR A 129 9.00 17.73 13.68
N ASP A 130 10.04 18.30 14.28
CA ASP A 130 10.23 19.75 14.29
C ASP A 130 10.64 20.24 12.89
N ASP A 131 9.88 21.17 12.33
CA ASP A 131 10.23 21.83 11.05
C ASP A 131 11.39 22.81 11.27
N LYS A 132 12.61 22.28 11.14
CA LYS A 132 13.84 23.08 11.24
C LYS A 132 14.10 23.97 10.00
N SER A 133 13.34 23.83 8.92
CA SER A 133 13.50 24.63 7.71
C SER A 133 13.22 26.12 7.97
N LYS A 134 12.36 26.40 8.95
CA LYS A 134 11.99 27.76 9.39
C LYS A 134 13.02 28.43 10.31
N GLU A 135 14.06 27.69 10.73
CA GLU A 135 15.13 28.25 11.58
C GLU A 135 16.04 29.15 10.76
N VAL A 136 15.92 30.45 10.92
CA VAL A 136 16.68 31.48 10.18
C VAL A 136 17.94 31.91 10.92
N ARG A 137 17.95 31.80 12.28
CA ARG A 137 19.00 32.40 13.12
C ARG A 137 20.29 31.59 13.20
N SER A 138 20.25 30.27 12.99
CA SER A 138 21.42 29.41 13.11
C SER A 138 21.48 28.36 12.00
N TRP A 139 22.46 28.49 11.10
CA TRP A 139 22.73 27.52 10.06
C TRP A 139 23.03 26.11 10.65
N LYS A 140 23.84 26.06 11.71
CA LYS A 140 24.18 24.80 12.40
C LYS A 140 22.94 24.11 12.96
N LYS A 141 22.01 24.85 13.56
CA LYS A 141 20.77 24.31 14.13
C LYS A 141 19.81 23.83 13.02
N ARG A 142 19.76 24.55 11.92
CA ARG A 142 18.96 24.17 10.75
C ARG A 142 19.39 22.84 10.12
N HIS A 143 20.71 22.54 10.11
CA HIS A 143 21.28 21.33 9.50
C HIS A 143 21.59 20.25 10.55
N ALA A 144 21.35 20.48 11.81
CA ALA A 144 21.55 19.48 12.85
C ALA A 144 20.56 18.32 12.69
N PHE A 145 21.09 17.10 12.84
CA PHE A 145 20.25 15.90 12.85
C PHE A 145 19.20 15.98 13.96
N ASP A 146 17.97 15.59 13.68
CA ASP A 146 16.90 15.53 14.65
C ASP A 146 16.79 14.11 15.22
N TYR A 147 17.20 13.91 16.45
CA TYR A 147 17.14 12.61 17.12
C TYR A 147 15.70 12.07 17.26
N LYS A 148 14.69 12.94 17.22
CA LYS A 148 13.28 12.53 17.19
C LYS A 148 12.97 11.66 15.96
N ARG A 149 13.74 11.80 14.86
CA ARG A 149 13.61 10.99 13.64
C ARG A 149 13.98 9.52 13.81
N LEU A 150 14.69 9.16 14.89
CA LEU A 150 14.99 7.77 15.24
C LEU A 150 13.80 7.07 15.90
N ILE A 151 12.85 7.82 16.44
CA ILE A 151 11.64 7.25 17.05
C ILE A 151 10.70 6.85 15.90
N PRO A 152 10.29 5.57 15.81
CA PRO A 152 9.41 5.14 14.73
C PRO A 152 7.95 5.55 14.96
N SER A 153 7.23 5.81 13.89
CA SER A 153 5.76 5.73 13.88
C SER A 153 5.36 4.26 13.91
N VAL A 154 4.31 3.93 14.66
CA VAL A 154 3.93 2.56 14.98
C VAL A 154 2.49 2.28 14.59
N ALA A 155 2.25 1.21 13.85
CA ALA A 155 0.91 0.69 13.59
C ALA A 155 0.80 -0.80 13.94
N ILE A 156 -0.38 -1.22 14.30
CA ILE A 156 -0.74 -2.62 14.52
C ILE A 156 -1.54 -3.10 13.31
N TYR A 157 -1.19 -4.28 12.83
CA TYR A 157 -1.87 -4.99 11.75
C TYR A 157 -2.55 -6.23 12.29
N VAL A 158 -3.80 -6.42 11.90
CA VAL A 158 -4.58 -7.65 12.15
C VAL A 158 -5.21 -8.06 10.83
N GLY A 159 -5.00 -9.29 10.44
CA GLY A 159 -5.53 -9.85 9.20
C GLY A 159 -6.01 -11.28 9.39
N MET A 160 -6.67 -11.76 8.36
CA MET A 160 -7.20 -13.10 8.29
C MET A 160 -6.97 -13.65 6.88
N ASN A 161 -6.24 -14.74 6.79
CA ASN A 161 -6.14 -15.49 5.55
C ASN A 161 -7.37 -16.36 5.42
N THR A 162 -8.04 -16.24 4.29
CA THR A 162 -9.25 -17.00 4.01
C THR A 162 -8.91 -18.26 3.23
N ASP A 163 -9.75 -19.27 3.34
CA ASP A 163 -9.65 -20.52 2.58
C ASP A 163 -10.39 -20.47 1.23
N PHE A 164 -10.85 -19.26 0.81
CA PHE A 164 -11.45 -19.03 -0.50
C PHE A 164 -10.39 -18.92 -1.59
N VAL A 165 -9.54 -19.94 -1.66
CA VAL A 165 -8.45 -20.08 -2.64
C VAL A 165 -8.63 -21.36 -3.41
N SER A 166 -7.86 -21.55 -4.49
CA SER A 166 -7.92 -22.77 -5.29
C SER A 166 -7.45 -23.97 -4.49
N GLU A 167 -8.02 -25.16 -4.73
CA GLU A 167 -7.79 -26.41 -3.97
C GLU A 167 -6.31 -26.70 -3.67
N ILE A 168 -5.43 -26.40 -4.61
CA ILE A 168 -3.98 -26.64 -4.50
C ILE A 168 -3.32 -25.76 -3.45
N TYR A 169 -3.87 -24.56 -3.19
CA TYR A 169 -3.33 -23.60 -2.23
C TYR A 169 -4.10 -23.57 -0.91
N LYS A 170 -5.14 -24.41 -0.75
CA LYS A 170 -5.93 -24.46 0.47
C LYS A 170 -5.12 -25.00 1.64
N THR A 171 -5.19 -24.29 2.74
CA THR A 171 -4.67 -24.74 4.04
C THR A 171 -5.75 -25.40 4.91
N ARG A 172 -6.99 -25.48 4.42
CA ARG A 172 -8.18 -26.05 5.08
C ARG A 172 -8.55 -25.39 6.40
N SER A 173 -8.06 -24.19 6.63
CA SER A 173 -8.42 -23.39 7.81
C SER A 173 -8.29 -21.90 7.55
N ILE A 174 -9.20 -21.14 8.13
CA ILE A 174 -9.05 -19.68 8.24
C ILE A 174 -7.98 -19.43 9.28
N SER A 175 -6.95 -18.66 8.94
CA SER A 175 -5.81 -18.42 9.83
C SER A 175 -5.58 -16.93 10.07
N PRO A 176 -5.44 -16.51 11.32
CA PRO A 176 -5.15 -15.11 11.64
C PRO A 176 -3.70 -14.75 11.32
N LYS A 177 -3.51 -13.49 10.97
CA LYS A 177 -2.22 -12.81 10.77
C LYS A 177 -2.18 -11.58 11.65
N ILE A 178 -1.14 -11.42 12.43
CA ILE A 178 -0.90 -10.23 13.26
C ILE A 178 0.46 -9.63 12.92
N GLY A 179 0.60 -8.32 13.13
CA GLY A 179 1.89 -7.68 12.87
C GLY A 179 2.02 -6.32 13.51
N VAL A 180 3.27 -5.88 13.56
CA VAL A 180 3.66 -4.54 13.99
C VAL A 180 4.42 -3.90 12.84
N LEU A 181 4.02 -2.69 12.49
CA LEU A 181 4.60 -1.90 11.41
C LEU A 181 5.26 -0.68 12.02
N LEU A 182 6.53 -0.46 11.68
CA LEU A 182 7.35 0.63 12.18
C LEU A 182 7.90 1.41 11.00
N GLN A 183 7.92 2.74 11.07
CA GLN A 183 8.57 3.56 10.06
C GLN A 183 9.31 4.72 10.71
N GLN A 184 10.55 4.88 10.30
CA GLN A 184 11.44 5.98 10.71
C GLN A 184 11.72 6.84 9.48
N ASN A 185 11.40 8.13 9.56
CA ASN A 185 11.70 9.09 8.50
C ASN A 185 13.03 9.79 8.83
N LEU A 186 14.16 9.17 8.49
CA LEU A 186 15.50 9.66 8.82
C LEU A 186 15.79 11.02 8.20
N SER A 187 15.28 11.26 6.98
CA SER A 187 15.34 12.55 6.31
C SER A 187 14.11 12.76 5.44
N THR A 188 14.01 13.89 4.75
CA THR A 188 12.98 14.15 3.74
C THR A 188 13.08 13.21 2.52
N LYS A 189 14.26 12.59 2.32
CA LYS A 189 14.54 11.70 1.18
C LYS A 189 14.71 10.24 1.57
N THR A 190 14.94 9.94 2.85
CA THR A 190 15.30 8.60 3.32
C THR A 190 14.36 8.17 4.43
N ASN A 191 13.76 7.02 4.26
CA ASN A 191 12.99 6.37 5.31
C ASN A 191 13.38 4.89 5.46
N VAL A 192 13.12 4.35 6.64
CA VAL A 192 13.30 2.94 6.95
C VAL A 192 11.98 2.40 7.46
N VAL A 193 11.49 1.34 6.85
CA VAL A 193 10.28 0.63 7.24
C VAL A 193 10.68 -0.73 7.78
N THR A 194 10.18 -1.07 8.96
CA THR A 194 10.39 -2.39 9.58
C THR A 194 9.03 -3.00 9.89
N ASN A 195 8.78 -4.17 9.38
CA ASN A 195 7.56 -4.93 9.67
C ASN A 195 7.90 -6.24 10.36
N ILE A 196 7.13 -6.60 11.36
CA ILE A 196 7.21 -7.88 12.06
C ILE A 196 5.83 -8.52 11.98
N PHE A 197 5.75 -9.70 11.38
CA PHE A 197 4.50 -10.43 11.23
C PHE A 197 4.58 -11.82 11.83
N TYR A 198 3.47 -12.24 12.40
CA TYR A 198 3.21 -13.64 12.71
C TYR A 198 1.98 -14.08 11.91
N ASP A 199 2.19 -14.92 10.93
CA ASP A 199 1.18 -15.34 9.96
C ASP A 199 0.75 -16.78 10.21
N ARG A 200 -0.48 -17.14 9.80
CA ARG A 200 -1.06 -18.46 9.91
C ARG A 200 -1.05 -19.01 11.34
N LEU A 201 -1.36 -18.15 12.30
CA LEU A 201 -1.45 -18.50 13.72
C LEU A 201 -2.33 -19.73 13.96
N GLY A 202 -1.85 -20.67 14.78
CA GLY A 202 -2.61 -21.86 15.16
C GLY A 202 -2.66 -22.95 14.11
N THR A 203 -1.90 -22.82 13.01
CA THR A 203 -1.77 -23.85 11.99
C THR A 203 -0.35 -24.48 12.00
N ASP A 204 -0.21 -25.63 11.34
CA ASP A 204 1.11 -26.26 11.16
C ASP A 204 2.05 -25.46 10.25
N PHE A 205 1.47 -24.55 9.47
CA PHE A 205 2.18 -23.66 8.55
C PHE A 205 2.43 -22.27 9.14
N SER A 206 2.48 -22.14 10.48
CA SER A 206 2.74 -20.86 11.13
C SER A 206 4.12 -20.31 10.75
N GLU A 207 4.15 -19.00 10.47
CA GLU A 207 5.32 -18.28 9.97
C GLU A 207 5.58 -17.03 10.82
N PHE A 208 6.82 -16.87 11.25
CA PHE A 208 7.28 -15.59 11.79
C PHE A 208 8.16 -14.91 10.74
N SER A 209 7.91 -13.63 10.45
CA SER A 209 8.71 -12.92 9.48
C SER A 209 9.02 -11.50 9.93
N TYR A 210 10.20 -11.04 9.52
CA TYR A 210 10.53 -9.62 9.57
C TYR A 210 10.94 -9.11 8.20
N ILE A 211 10.63 -7.84 7.94
CA ILE A 211 10.99 -7.15 6.71
C ILE A 211 11.62 -5.82 7.11
N ILE A 212 12.79 -5.52 6.57
CA ILE A 212 13.46 -4.24 6.75
C ILE A 212 13.70 -3.64 5.37
N THR A 213 13.15 -2.46 5.13
CA THR A 213 13.24 -1.78 3.85
C THR A 213 13.77 -0.37 4.05
N GLY A 214 14.90 -0.07 3.42
CA GLY A 214 15.42 1.30 3.30
C GLY A 214 15.01 1.88 1.95
N THR A 215 14.36 3.04 1.96
CA THR A 215 13.92 3.75 0.75
C THR A 215 14.68 5.06 0.60
N TYR A 216 15.09 5.39 -0.62
CA TYR A 216 15.74 6.64 -0.96
C TYR A 216 15.11 7.31 -2.18
N ASN A 217 14.71 8.58 -2.03
CA ASN A 217 14.14 9.40 -3.10
C ASN A 217 15.25 10.20 -3.77
N PHE A 218 15.62 9.85 -5.00
CA PHE A 218 16.62 10.61 -5.78
C PHE A 218 16.07 11.98 -6.17
N THR A 219 14.81 11.98 -6.65
CA THR A 219 14.07 13.17 -7.07
C THR A 219 12.63 13.05 -6.54
N ASP A 220 11.83 14.07 -6.77
CA ASP A 220 10.40 14.08 -6.40
C ASP A 220 9.57 12.99 -7.14
N ARG A 221 10.13 12.40 -8.21
CA ARG A 221 9.44 11.37 -9.02
C ARG A 221 10.08 10.00 -8.99
N TRP A 222 11.36 9.90 -8.62
CA TRP A 222 12.08 8.65 -8.64
C TRP A 222 12.53 8.24 -7.25
N SER A 223 12.22 7.03 -6.88
CA SER A 223 12.70 6.40 -5.65
C SER A 223 13.25 5.01 -5.89
N THR A 224 14.16 4.60 -5.02
CA THR A 224 14.68 3.24 -4.95
C THR A 224 14.54 2.69 -3.56
N PHE A 225 14.61 1.37 -3.44
CA PHE A 225 14.62 0.70 -2.15
C PHE A 225 15.61 -0.46 -2.14
N ILE A 226 16.03 -0.80 -0.94
CA ILE A 226 16.75 -2.04 -0.61
C ILE A 226 15.97 -2.70 0.51
N GLU A 227 15.68 -3.99 0.37
CA GLU A 227 14.83 -4.74 1.28
C GLU A 227 15.47 -6.08 1.66
N ASN A 228 15.41 -6.39 2.93
CA ASN A 228 15.63 -7.73 3.44
C ASN A 228 14.34 -8.24 4.06
N GLN A 229 13.90 -9.41 3.63
CA GLN A 229 12.80 -10.15 4.23
C GLN A 229 13.32 -11.49 4.68
N THR A 230 13.11 -11.85 5.94
CA THR A 230 13.40 -13.17 6.47
C THR A 230 12.14 -13.79 7.03
N ILE A 231 11.87 -15.03 6.65
CA ILE A 231 10.69 -15.79 7.04
C ILE A 231 11.18 -17.07 7.72
N PHE A 232 10.74 -17.26 8.97
CA PHE A 232 11.01 -18.45 9.76
C PHE A 232 9.78 -19.34 9.74
N GLN A 233 9.94 -20.53 9.20
CA GLN A 233 8.93 -21.58 9.16
C GLN A 233 9.44 -22.80 9.97
N LYS A 234 8.54 -23.69 10.37
CA LYS A 234 8.94 -24.92 11.09
C LYS A 234 9.90 -25.79 10.30
N THR A 235 9.83 -25.78 8.98
CA THR A 235 10.56 -26.66 8.08
C THR A 235 11.83 -26.03 7.52
N GLN A 236 11.82 -24.72 7.26
CA GLN A 236 12.93 -24.01 6.63
C GLN A 236 12.90 -22.52 6.92
N ASN A 237 14.04 -21.87 6.74
CA ASN A 237 14.13 -20.40 6.78
C ASN A 237 14.32 -19.87 5.37
N ASN A 238 13.60 -18.80 5.06
CA ASN A 238 13.65 -18.15 3.75
C ASN A 238 14.17 -16.73 3.91
N ILE A 239 15.16 -16.36 3.08
CA ILE A 239 15.74 -15.01 3.06
C ILE A 239 15.58 -14.45 1.66
N ASN A 240 14.98 -13.27 1.56
CA ASN A 240 14.75 -12.58 0.32
C ASN A 240 15.45 -11.21 0.38
N LEU A 241 16.43 -11.00 -0.50
CA LEU A 241 17.11 -9.72 -0.67
C LEU A 241 16.58 -9.05 -1.92
N GLY A 242 16.03 -7.86 -1.77
CA GLY A 242 15.32 -7.17 -2.83
C GLY A 242 15.82 -5.74 -3.06
N THR A 243 15.65 -5.30 -4.28
CA THR A 243 15.81 -3.90 -4.70
C THR A 243 14.83 -3.58 -5.80
N GLY A 244 14.64 -2.29 -6.07
CA GLY A 244 13.80 -1.88 -7.17
C GLY A 244 13.67 -0.37 -7.29
N LEU A 245 12.89 0.03 -8.26
CA LEU A 245 12.64 1.43 -8.62
C LEU A 245 11.15 1.69 -8.64
N ALA A 246 10.78 2.87 -8.18
CA ALA A 246 9.44 3.41 -8.33
C ALA A 246 9.48 4.76 -9.04
N PHE A 247 8.57 4.95 -9.97
CA PHE A 247 8.42 6.18 -10.74
C PHE A 247 7.02 6.75 -10.55
N LEU A 248 6.95 7.96 -10.03
CA LEU A 248 5.71 8.70 -9.85
C LEU A 248 5.33 9.38 -11.17
N TYR A 249 4.37 8.80 -11.89
CA TYR A 249 3.85 9.36 -13.14
C TYR A 249 3.04 10.64 -12.87
N ASN A 250 2.15 10.59 -11.88
CA ASN A 250 1.42 11.74 -11.33
C ASN A 250 1.07 11.46 -9.86
N ASN A 251 0.46 12.42 -9.16
CA ASN A 251 0.14 12.31 -7.73
C ASN A 251 -0.70 11.07 -7.37
N ASN A 252 -1.37 10.45 -8.34
CA ASN A 252 -2.28 9.32 -8.15
C ASN A 252 -1.84 8.02 -8.83
N ILE A 253 -0.74 8.04 -9.60
CA ILE A 253 -0.27 6.87 -10.35
C ILE A 253 1.24 6.73 -10.16
N GLN A 254 1.65 5.54 -9.73
CA GLN A 254 3.04 5.15 -9.57
C GLN A 254 3.30 3.87 -10.35
N LEU A 255 4.36 3.84 -11.13
CA LEU A 255 4.91 2.64 -11.78
C LEU A 255 6.03 2.10 -10.91
N ASN A 256 6.14 0.79 -10.79
CA ASN A 256 7.16 0.18 -9.96
C ASN A 256 7.74 -1.07 -10.60
N SER A 257 9.01 -1.34 -10.29
CA SER A 257 9.72 -2.54 -10.69
C SER A 257 10.58 -3.05 -9.54
N SER A 258 10.71 -4.35 -9.41
CA SER A 258 11.53 -4.97 -8.36
C SER A 258 12.23 -6.23 -8.85
N ALA A 259 13.38 -6.49 -8.27
CA ALA A 259 14.12 -7.72 -8.43
C ALA A 259 14.55 -8.21 -7.05
N ARG A 260 14.49 -9.53 -6.82
CA ARG A 260 14.88 -10.13 -5.56
C ARG A 260 15.67 -11.41 -5.80
N PHE A 261 16.65 -11.62 -4.96
CA PHE A 261 17.34 -12.88 -4.79
C PHE A 261 16.69 -13.63 -3.63
N LEU A 262 16.34 -14.88 -3.87
CA LEU A 262 15.62 -15.72 -2.92
C LEU A 262 16.56 -16.83 -2.45
N VAL A 263 16.60 -17.06 -1.14
CA VAL A 263 17.26 -18.21 -0.51
C VAL A 263 16.20 -18.91 0.34
N GLU A 264 15.80 -20.11 -0.05
CA GLU A 264 14.70 -20.84 0.56
C GLU A 264 15.23 -22.22 1.02
N GLY A 265 15.66 -22.29 2.29
CA GLY A 265 16.37 -23.45 2.80
C GLY A 265 17.68 -23.70 2.02
N GLU A 266 17.76 -24.85 1.34
CA GLU A 266 18.91 -25.23 0.48
C GLU A 266 18.75 -24.75 -0.97
N THR A 267 17.72 -23.99 -1.28
CA THR A 267 17.40 -23.56 -2.65
C THR A 267 17.68 -22.09 -2.85
N THR A 268 18.07 -21.75 -4.07
CA THR A 268 18.24 -20.35 -4.48
C THR A 268 17.28 -20.02 -5.60
N GLY A 269 16.89 -18.75 -5.69
CA GLY A 269 15.94 -18.33 -6.69
C GLY A 269 16.04 -16.86 -7.02
N PHE A 270 15.27 -16.50 -8.01
CA PHE A 270 15.13 -15.13 -8.50
C PHE A 270 13.65 -14.76 -8.62
N TYR A 271 13.33 -13.56 -8.23
CA TYR A 271 12.01 -12.95 -8.39
C TYR A 271 12.15 -11.63 -9.12
N ALA A 272 11.30 -11.39 -10.11
CA ALA A 272 11.16 -10.11 -10.77
C ALA A 272 9.68 -9.69 -10.75
N GLY A 273 9.44 -8.42 -10.49
CA GLY A 273 8.10 -7.87 -10.45
C GLY A 273 8.02 -6.53 -11.17
N PHE A 274 6.89 -6.30 -11.83
CA PHE A 274 6.51 -5.02 -12.41
C PHE A 274 5.08 -4.70 -12.04
N GLY A 275 4.82 -3.48 -11.59
CA GLY A 275 3.52 -3.13 -11.06
C GLY A 275 3.10 -1.69 -11.32
N VAL A 276 1.83 -1.47 -11.08
CA VAL A 276 1.19 -0.14 -11.14
C VAL A 276 0.36 0.05 -9.89
N SER A 277 0.60 1.15 -9.21
CA SER A 277 -0.22 1.61 -8.09
C SER A 277 -1.05 2.80 -8.54
N PHE A 278 -2.31 2.77 -8.21
CA PHE A 278 -3.29 3.74 -8.67
C PHE A 278 -4.24 4.12 -7.54
N ARG A 279 -4.51 5.42 -7.39
CA ARG A 279 -5.34 5.98 -6.34
C ARG A 279 -6.52 6.74 -6.92
N ILE A 280 -7.72 6.46 -6.41
CA ILE A 280 -8.92 7.28 -6.60
C ILE A 280 -9.08 8.15 -5.36
N ASP A 281 -8.87 9.44 -5.53
CA ASP A 281 -8.99 10.41 -4.48
C ASP A 281 -10.41 11.01 -4.47
N LYS A 282 -11.14 10.76 -3.40
CA LYS A 282 -12.44 11.37 -3.10
C LYS A 282 -12.39 12.09 -1.74
N HIS A 283 -11.18 12.37 -1.26
CA HIS A 283 -11.01 13.16 -0.05
C HIS A 283 -11.65 14.54 -0.24
N LYS A 284 -12.40 14.98 0.77
CA LYS A 284 -12.97 16.33 0.82
C LYS A 284 -12.42 16.98 2.05
N ASP A 285 -11.63 18.02 1.85
CA ASP A 285 -11.22 18.87 2.96
C ASP A 285 -12.45 19.55 3.54
N THR A 286 -12.80 19.23 4.75
CA THR A 286 -13.81 19.96 5.51
C THR A 286 -13.14 21.09 6.25
N PHE A 287 -12.93 22.24 5.59
CA PHE A 287 -12.55 23.45 6.28
C PHE A 287 -13.74 23.88 7.14
N LYS A 288 -13.55 23.84 8.44
CA LYS A 288 -14.50 24.47 9.37
C LYS A 288 -14.15 25.94 9.45
N VAL A 289 -14.91 26.77 8.76
CA VAL A 289 -14.81 28.23 8.92
C VAL A 289 -15.38 28.55 10.30
N LEU A 290 -14.51 29.01 11.20
CA LEU A 290 -14.91 29.44 12.53
C LEU A 290 -15.15 30.95 12.48
N ASP A 291 -16.23 31.37 13.08
CA ASP A 291 -16.52 32.80 13.35
C ASP A 291 -15.48 33.34 14.38
N ASP A 292 -15.31 34.66 14.45
CA ASP A 292 -14.43 35.36 15.44
C ASP A 292 -14.65 34.93 16.88
N LYS A 293 -15.77 34.28 17.17
CA LYS A 293 -16.15 33.69 18.45
C LYS A 293 -15.90 32.17 18.55
N GLY A 294 -15.20 31.55 17.58
CA GLY A 294 -14.90 30.12 17.58
C GLY A 294 -16.10 29.20 17.32
N ARG A 295 -17.20 29.72 16.74
CA ARG A 295 -18.39 28.94 16.39
C ARG A 295 -18.32 28.52 14.92
N GLU A 296 -18.67 27.25 14.61
CA GLU A 296 -18.75 26.77 13.23
C GLU A 296 -19.79 27.54 12.42
N ILE A 297 -19.34 28.27 11.41
CA ILE A 297 -20.24 28.87 10.43
C ILE A 297 -20.67 27.74 9.48
N LYS A 298 -21.93 27.32 9.57
CA LYS A 298 -22.50 26.41 8.56
C LYS A 298 -22.63 27.19 7.26
N GLU A 299 -21.67 27.00 6.36
CA GLU A 299 -21.81 27.52 5.01
C GLU A 299 -23.05 26.89 4.37
N THR A 300 -24.01 27.72 3.99
CA THR A 300 -25.05 27.29 3.09
C THR A 300 -24.41 26.90 1.77
N PRO A 301 -24.66 25.70 1.22
CA PRO A 301 -24.02 25.27 0.00
C PRO A 301 -24.29 26.26 -1.12
N ILE A 302 -23.25 26.88 -1.65
CA ILE A 302 -23.33 27.76 -2.84
C ILE A 302 -23.61 26.83 -4.04
N SER A 303 -24.89 26.49 -4.22
CA SER A 303 -25.36 25.45 -5.14
C SER A 303 -25.51 25.90 -6.60
N LYS A 304 -24.87 26.97 -7.03
CA LYS A 304 -25.10 27.48 -8.40
C LYS A 304 -23.96 27.36 -9.40
N TYR A 305 -22.79 26.83 -9.01
CA TYR A 305 -21.63 26.70 -9.92
C TYR A 305 -20.96 25.32 -9.97
N ASP A 306 -21.52 24.30 -9.35
CA ASP A 306 -21.07 22.92 -9.58
C ASP A 306 -21.56 22.47 -10.97
N LYS A 307 -20.81 22.84 -12.00
CA LYS A 307 -20.87 22.12 -13.28
C LYS A 307 -20.57 20.67 -12.97
N LYS A 308 -21.55 19.80 -13.21
CA LYS A 308 -21.41 18.34 -13.20
C LYS A 308 -20.10 17.94 -13.87
N GLN A 309 -19.04 17.76 -13.10
CA GLN A 309 -17.85 17.06 -13.59
C GLN A 309 -18.29 15.62 -13.77
N GLY A 310 -18.37 15.19 -15.00
CA GLY A 310 -18.70 13.80 -15.35
C GLY A 310 -17.78 12.86 -14.58
N GLY A 311 -18.37 11.86 -13.92
CA GLY A 311 -17.62 10.90 -13.10
C GLY A 311 -16.46 10.27 -13.89
N PHE A 312 -15.46 9.77 -13.17
CA PHE A 312 -14.24 9.15 -13.69
C PHE A 312 -14.50 8.19 -14.87
N PHE A 313 -15.53 7.37 -14.82
CA PHE A 313 -15.93 6.47 -15.89
C PHE A 313 -16.32 7.20 -17.17
N ASN A 314 -17.00 8.34 -17.08
CA ASN A 314 -17.35 9.14 -18.25
C ASN A 314 -16.12 9.77 -18.92
N ARG A 315 -15.07 10.13 -18.14
CA ARG A 315 -13.79 10.58 -18.69
C ARG A 315 -13.01 9.44 -19.33
N PHE A 316 -12.99 8.27 -18.72
CA PHE A 316 -12.30 7.10 -19.25
C PHE A 316 -12.91 6.63 -20.57
N PHE A 317 -14.24 6.57 -20.65
CA PHE A 317 -14.94 6.19 -21.89
C PHE A 317 -14.98 7.30 -22.94
N SER A 318 -14.76 8.57 -22.58
CA SER A 318 -14.67 9.66 -23.55
C SER A 318 -13.42 9.60 -24.43
N ILE A 319 -12.37 8.89 -23.97
CA ILE A 319 -11.14 8.66 -24.75
C ILE A 319 -11.42 7.75 -25.95
N PHE A 320 -12.43 6.87 -25.85
CA PHE A 320 -12.82 5.92 -26.90
C PHE A 320 -13.96 6.43 -27.81
N LYS A 321 -14.58 7.57 -27.47
CA LYS A 321 -15.57 8.20 -28.36
C LYS A 321 -14.85 8.95 -29.48
N LYS A 322 -14.97 8.44 -30.70
CA LYS A 322 -14.56 9.09 -31.93
C LYS A 322 -15.16 10.51 -32.00
N LYS A 323 -14.31 11.47 -32.22
CA LYS A 323 -14.67 12.89 -32.37
C LYS A 323 -15.43 13.06 -33.68
N ASP A 324 -16.76 13.06 -33.62
CA ASP A 324 -17.57 13.44 -34.77
C ASP A 324 -17.30 14.91 -35.10
N LYS A 325 -16.72 15.11 -36.29
CA LYS A 325 -16.50 16.42 -36.88
C LYS A 325 -17.85 16.97 -37.35
N ASN A 326 -18.65 17.52 -36.46
CA ASN A 326 -19.75 18.37 -36.91
C ASN A 326 -19.25 19.81 -37.09
N ARG A 327 -19.27 20.21 -38.35
CA ARG A 327 -19.06 21.59 -38.82
C ARG A 327 -20.05 22.53 -38.13
N GLY A 328 -19.57 23.31 -37.17
CA GLY A 328 -20.35 24.38 -36.56
C GLY A 328 -20.56 25.53 -37.58
N THR A 329 -21.79 25.79 -37.87
CA THR A 329 -22.26 26.99 -38.54
C THR A 329 -21.95 28.24 -37.72
N ARG A 330 -21.21 29.18 -38.32
CA ARG A 330 -20.90 30.48 -37.69
C ARG A 330 -22.18 31.27 -37.41
N PRO A 331 -22.39 31.89 -36.27
CA PRO A 331 -23.48 32.81 -36.05
C PRO A 331 -23.27 34.12 -36.83
N LYS A 332 -24.30 34.55 -37.55
CA LYS A 332 -24.34 35.83 -38.26
C LYS A 332 -24.29 37.02 -37.31
N ARG A 333 -23.30 37.90 -37.50
CA ARG A 333 -23.23 39.22 -36.83
C ARG A 333 -24.43 40.07 -37.26
N SER A 334 -25.27 40.42 -36.31
CA SER A 334 -26.29 41.45 -36.56
C SER A 334 -25.64 42.85 -36.50
N ARG A 335 -25.72 43.59 -37.64
CA ARG A 335 -25.34 44.99 -37.72
C ARG A 335 -26.41 45.82 -36.98
N LYS A 336 -26.06 46.47 -35.90
CA LYS A 336 -26.87 47.58 -35.35
C LYS A 336 -26.74 48.78 -36.28
N LYS A 337 -27.88 49.26 -36.83
CA LYS A 337 -28.02 50.57 -37.44
C LYS A 337 -28.00 51.63 -36.35
N LYS A 338 -27.17 52.66 -36.53
CA LYS A 338 -27.27 53.94 -35.84
C LYS A 338 -28.41 54.73 -36.50
N ASN A 339 -29.26 55.25 -35.69
CA ASN A 339 -29.90 56.58 -35.83
C ASN A 339 -29.73 57.28 -34.50
#